data_59ab162c94fc6576b5679b70b37e9379
#
_entry.id   59ab162c94fc6576b5679b70b37e9379
#
_cell.length_a   1.000
_cell.length_b   1.000
_cell.length_c   1.000
_cell.angle_alpha   90.00
_cell.angle_beta   90.00
_cell.angle_gamma   90.00
#
_symmetry.space_group_name_H-M   'P 1'
#
loop_
_entity.id
_entity.type
_entity.pdbx_description
1 polymer ?
#
loop_
_entity_poly.entity_id
_entity_poly.type
_entity_poly.pdbx_seq_one_letter_code
_entity_poly.pdbx_strand_id
1 'polypeptide(L)'
;ENVVLMGDAAATGHFSIGSGSRLAFDSAISLANYLHSEPDLHAAFERYQQERRLEVLRLQSAARNSLEWFEQVERYLDLDPVQFNYSLLTRSQRISHENLRLRDKDWLTSAEKWFQTKAGVAPDATVRAPMFAPYKLRDMQLSNRIVVSPMAQYKADDGCPTDWHLIHYGERAKGGAALVYTEMTCVSDTGRITPGCPGLYHPEHETAWKRLTDFVHQETDAKICCQIGHAGRKG
;
A
#
# COMPACT_ATOMS: atom_id res chain seq x y z
N GLU A 1 -22.45 6.55 37.17
CA GLU A 1 -21.15 6.30 37.82
C GLU A 1 -20.33 7.59 37.82
N ASN A 2 -19.66 7.91 38.95
CA ASN A 2 -18.88 9.15 39.09
C ASN A 2 -17.37 8.90 38.97
N VAL A 3 -16.98 7.88 38.20
CA VAL A 3 -15.59 7.49 37.97
C VAL A 3 -15.27 7.60 36.52
N VAL A 4 -14.17 8.30 36.20
CA VAL A 4 -13.63 8.42 34.81
C VAL A 4 -12.18 7.97 34.81
N LEU A 5 -11.81 7.18 33.80
CA LEU A 5 -10.43 6.78 33.55
C LEU A 5 -9.75 7.76 32.59
N MET A 6 -8.47 8.04 32.85
CA MET A 6 -7.66 8.85 31.94
C MET A 6 -6.19 8.42 31.96
N GLY A 7 -5.43 8.86 30.95
CA GLY A 7 -4.04 8.46 30.78
C GLY A 7 -3.91 6.96 30.57
N ASP A 8 -2.88 6.35 31.14
CA ASP A 8 -2.60 4.91 31.03
C ASP A 8 -3.70 4.03 31.62
N ALA A 9 -4.46 4.53 32.60
CA ALA A 9 -5.61 3.81 33.15
C ALA A 9 -6.74 3.63 32.13
N ALA A 10 -6.89 4.56 31.20
CA ALA A 10 -7.90 4.50 30.14
C ALA A 10 -7.35 3.84 28.87
N ALA A 11 -6.08 4.06 28.56
CA ALA A 11 -5.48 3.64 27.31
C ALA A 11 -3.96 3.58 27.41
N THR A 12 -3.43 2.38 27.42
CA THR A 12 -1.99 2.16 27.31
C THR A 12 -1.53 2.16 25.87
N GLY A 13 -0.33 2.67 25.63
CA GLY A 13 0.37 2.58 24.33
C GLY A 13 1.80 2.12 24.54
N HIS A 14 2.35 1.39 23.57
CA HIS A 14 3.75 0.97 23.65
C HIS A 14 4.69 2.18 23.71
N PHE A 15 5.69 2.13 24.58
CA PHE A 15 6.61 3.25 24.87
C PHE A 15 7.44 3.70 23.66
N SER A 16 7.59 2.86 22.64
CA SER A 16 8.47 3.10 21.47
C SER A 16 8.14 4.37 20.64
N ILE A 17 6.95 4.95 20.82
CA ILE A 17 6.58 6.22 20.18
C ILE A 17 6.65 7.43 21.12
N GLY A 18 6.96 7.23 22.41
CA GLY A 18 7.15 8.29 23.40
C GLY A 18 5.94 9.18 23.64
N SER A 19 4.71 8.68 23.51
CA SER A 19 3.49 9.51 23.51
C SER A 19 2.59 9.30 24.74
N GLY A 20 2.95 8.46 25.70
CA GLY A 20 2.12 8.17 26.88
C GLY A 20 1.82 9.41 27.72
N SER A 21 2.85 10.16 28.12
CA SER A 21 2.68 11.39 28.91
C SER A 21 1.84 12.44 28.18
N ARG A 22 2.06 12.61 26.87
CA ARG A 22 1.25 13.50 26.07
C ARG A 22 -0.22 13.09 26.06
N LEU A 23 -0.49 11.81 25.86
CA LEU A 23 -1.85 11.27 25.88
C LEU A 23 -2.55 11.54 27.22
N ALA A 24 -1.80 11.40 28.34
CA ALA A 24 -2.32 11.69 29.67
C ALA A 24 -2.65 13.18 29.84
N PHE A 25 -1.77 14.09 29.40
CA PHE A 25 -2.01 15.53 29.45
C PHE A 25 -3.19 15.94 28.57
N ASP A 26 -3.25 15.48 27.33
CA ASP A 26 -4.36 15.76 26.42
C ASP A 26 -5.69 15.24 27.01
N SER A 27 -5.68 14.10 27.70
CA SER A 27 -6.86 13.55 28.37
C SER A 27 -7.29 14.41 29.58
N ALA A 28 -6.34 14.88 30.38
CA ALA A 28 -6.64 15.74 31.53
C ALA A 28 -7.20 17.09 31.08
N ILE A 29 -6.61 17.69 30.04
CA ILE A 29 -7.09 18.98 29.49
C ILE A 29 -8.49 18.84 28.92
N SER A 30 -8.74 17.81 28.11
CA SER A 30 -10.04 17.54 27.49
C SER A 30 -11.12 17.33 28.57
N LEU A 31 -10.83 16.50 29.59
CA LEU A 31 -11.76 16.28 30.68
C LEU A 31 -12.07 17.57 31.44
N ALA A 32 -11.06 18.35 31.80
CA ALA A 32 -11.25 19.63 32.53
C ALA A 32 -12.11 20.62 31.72
N ASN A 33 -11.86 20.71 30.41
CA ASN A 33 -12.65 21.57 29.52
C ASN A 33 -14.13 21.15 29.50
N TYR A 34 -14.44 19.87 29.36
CA TYR A 34 -15.82 19.40 29.34
C TYR A 34 -16.51 19.51 30.72
N LEU A 35 -15.80 19.29 31.82
CA LEU A 35 -16.34 19.52 33.15
C LEU A 35 -16.69 20.98 33.41
N HIS A 36 -16.03 21.91 32.70
CA HIS A 36 -16.31 23.33 32.82
C HIS A 36 -17.43 23.82 31.85
N SER A 37 -17.53 23.21 30.66
CA SER A 37 -18.44 23.68 29.61
C SER A 37 -19.79 22.97 29.57
N GLU A 38 -19.88 21.74 30.04
CA GLU A 38 -21.12 20.96 29.97
C GLU A 38 -21.99 21.15 31.22
N PRO A 39 -23.31 21.07 31.07
CA PRO A 39 -24.25 21.38 32.16
C PRO A 39 -24.26 20.35 33.28
N ASP A 40 -23.87 19.12 32.99
CA ASP A 40 -23.82 18.03 33.98
C ASP A 40 -22.67 17.07 33.72
N LEU A 41 -22.35 16.26 34.74
CA LEU A 41 -21.23 15.30 34.71
C LEU A 41 -21.38 14.22 33.63
N HIS A 42 -22.61 13.79 33.35
CA HIS A 42 -22.82 12.71 32.39
C HIS A 42 -22.53 13.21 30.97
N ALA A 43 -23.04 14.38 30.62
CA ALA A 43 -22.75 15.03 29.35
C ALA A 43 -21.24 15.30 29.16
N ALA A 44 -20.57 15.78 30.22
CA ALA A 44 -19.12 16.01 30.21
C ALA A 44 -18.33 14.72 29.93
N PHE A 45 -18.69 13.61 30.58
CA PHE A 45 -18.02 12.32 30.38
C PHE A 45 -18.27 11.71 29.02
N GLU A 46 -19.48 11.82 28.48
CA GLU A 46 -19.79 11.36 27.13
C GLU A 46 -18.98 12.12 26.07
N ARG A 47 -18.92 13.45 26.16
CA ARG A 47 -18.13 14.29 25.27
C ARG A 47 -16.64 13.97 25.34
N TYR A 48 -16.11 13.88 26.53
CA TYR A 48 -14.72 13.46 26.78
C TYR A 48 -14.43 12.12 26.12
N GLN A 49 -15.25 11.10 26.35
CA GLN A 49 -15.05 9.76 25.80
C GLN A 49 -15.12 9.77 24.26
N GLN A 50 -16.06 10.49 23.67
CA GLN A 50 -16.21 10.59 22.21
C GLN A 50 -14.97 11.24 21.57
N GLU A 51 -14.49 12.34 22.10
CA GLU A 51 -13.30 13.03 21.59
C GLU A 51 -12.05 12.15 21.74
N ARG A 52 -11.81 11.65 22.94
CA ARG A 52 -10.56 10.92 23.24
C ARG A 52 -10.45 9.57 22.56
N ARG A 53 -11.58 8.89 22.35
CA ARG A 53 -11.60 7.55 21.73
C ARG A 53 -10.86 7.51 20.40
N LEU A 54 -11.10 8.45 19.51
CA LEU A 54 -10.47 8.46 18.18
C LEU A 54 -8.97 8.72 18.27
N GLU A 55 -8.56 9.69 19.07
CA GLU A 55 -7.14 10.02 19.28
C GLU A 55 -6.36 8.88 19.93
N VAL A 56 -6.95 8.23 20.92
CA VAL A 56 -6.38 7.04 21.56
C VAL A 56 -6.16 5.92 20.55
N LEU A 57 -7.17 5.58 19.73
CA LEU A 57 -7.06 4.54 18.72
C LEU A 57 -5.97 4.83 17.68
N ARG A 58 -5.87 6.08 17.21
CA ARG A 58 -4.81 6.50 16.29
C ARG A 58 -3.42 6.33 16.90
N LEU A 59 -3.28 6.69 18.16
CA LEU A 59 -2.02 6.58 18.87
C LEU A 59 -1.64 5.13 19.15
N GLN A 60 -2.60 4.31 19.56
CA GLN A 60 -2.40 2.87 19.77
C GLN A 60 -2.04 2.14 18.48
N SER A 61 -2.66 2.51 17.35
CA SER A 61 -2.29 1.98 16.03
C SER A 61 -0.84 2.30 15.67
N ALA A 62 -0.42 3.54 15.87
CA ALA A 62 0.96 3.95 15.63
C ALA A 62 1.96 3.25 16.56
N ALA A 63 1.59 3.07 17.83
CA ALA A 63 2.39 2.34 18.82
C ALA A 63 2.55 0.87 18.44
N ARG A 64 1.49 0.23 17.94
CA ARG A 64 1.53 -1.15 17.43
C ARG A 64 2.45 -1.29 16.24
N ASN A 65 2.32 -0.44 15.23
CA ASN A 65 3.21 -0.46 14.06
C ASN A 65 4.67 -0.32 14.47
N SER A 66 4.95 0.58 15.41
CA SER A 66 6.31 0.77 15.94
C SER A 66 6.81 -0.45 16.72
N LEU A 67 5.95 -1.09 17.52
CA LEU A 67 6.27 -2.31 18.25
C LEU A 67 6.61 -3.45 17.28
N GLU A 68 5.74 -3.71 16.30
CA GLU A 68 5.93 -4.75 15.28
C GLU A 68 7.24 -4.54 14.50
N TRP A 69 7.62 -3.29 14.23
CA TRP A 69 8.89 -2.98 13.60
C TRP A 69 10.07 -3.40 14.48
N PHE A 70 10.05 -3.10 15.77
CA PHE A 70 11.12 -3.48 16.71
C PHE A 70 11.16 -4.99 16.95
N GLU A 71 10.01 -5.66 17.06
CA GLU A 71 9.96 -7.12 17.22
C GLU A 71 10.50 -7.87 15.99
N GLN A 72 10.50 -7.22 14.83
CA GLN A 72 11.01 -7.76 13.58
C GLN A 72 12.27 -7.05 13.09
N VAL A 73 13.03 -6.41 13.98
CA VAL A 73 14.20 -5.60 13.60
C VAL A 73 15.25 -6.36 12.79
N GLU A 74 15.37 -7.66 13.01
CA GLU A 74 16.29 -8.54 12.25
C GLU A 74 16.08 -8.45 10.73
N ARG A 75 14.85 -8.21 10.27
CA ARG A 75 14.53 -8.03 8.84
C ARG A 75 15.17 -6.79 8.22
N TYR A 76 15.60 -5.85 9.04
CA TYR A 76 16.11 -4.56 8.61
C TYR A 76 17.61 -4.38 8.84
N LEU A 77 18.28 -5.32 9.52
CA LEU A 77 19.70 -5.19 9.89
C LEU A 77 20.64 -5.20 8.68
N ASP A 78 20.28 -5.91 7.62
CA ASP A 78 21.07 -5.99 6.39
C ASP A 78 20.77 -4.86 5.39
N LEU A 79 19.89 -3.92 5.74
CA LEU A 79 19.60 -2.78 4.90
C LEU A 79 20.78 -1.80 4.88
N ASP A 80 20.92 -1.10 3.75
CA ASP A 80 21.81 0.07 3.68
C ASP A 80 21.44 1.08 4.79
N PRO A 81 22.42 1.72 5.44
CA PRO A 81 22.17 2.67 6.54
C PRO A 81 21.13 3.76 6.24
N VAL A 82 21.08 4.26 5.01
CA VAL A 82 20.07 5.25 4.59
C VAL A 82 18.67 4.62 4.61
N GLN A 83 18.55 3.41 4.09
CA GLN A 83 17.28 2.67 4.03
C GLN A 83 16.82 2.25 5.43
N PHE A 84 17.74 1.78 6.27
CA PHE A 84 17.46 1.44 7.67
C PHE A 84 16.92 2.66 8.43
N ASN A 85 17.62 3.81 8.35
CA ASN A 85 17.19 5.04 9.00
C ASN A 85 15.83 5.53 8.49
N TYR A 86 15.58 5.45 7.18
CA TYR A 86 14.28 5.81 6.63
C TYR A 86 13.17 4.90 7.20
N SER A 87 13.38 3.60 7.24
CA SER A 87 12.46 2.62 7.82
C SER A 87 12.21 2.90 9.32
N LEU A 88 13.26 3.18 10.07
CA LEU A 88 13.18 3.51 11.50
C LEU A 88 12.37 4.80 11.75
N LEU A 89 12.60 5.85 10.96
CA LEU A 89 11.90 7.13 11.10
C LEU A 89 10.40 7.03 10.76
N THR A 90 10.04 6.17 9.81
CA THR A 90 8.66 6.00 9.34
C THR A 90 7.91 4.82 9.99
N ARG A 91 8.55 4.03 10.86
CA ARG A 91 8.04 2.77 11.43
C ARG A 91 6.63 2.84 12.03
N SER A 92 6.28 3.97 12.62
CA SER A 92 4.97 4.17 13.26
C SER A 92 3.84 4.50 12.27
N GLN A 93 4.18 4.74 11.00
CA GLN A 93 3.29 5.22 9.93
C GLN A 93 2.63 6.60 10.22
N ARG A 94 3.02 7.28 11.30
CA ARG A 94 2.61 8.66 11.58
C ARG A 94 3.47 9.70 10.89
N ILE A 95 4.69 9.34 10.55
CA ILE A 95 5.63 10.19 9.86
C ILE A 95 5.69 9.71 8.42
N SER A 96 5.13 10.49 7.52
CA SER A 96 5.19 10.25 6.08
C SER A 96 6.49 10.78 5.47
N HIS A 97 6.73 10.45 4.23
CA HIS A 97 7.80 11.02 3.42
C HIS A 97 7.79 12.57 3.44
N GLU A 98 6.63 13.17 3.24
CA GLU A 98 6.50 14.63 3.26
C GLU A 98 6.66 15.24 4.66
N ASN A 99 6.28 14.52 5.72
CA ASN A 99 6.59 14.98 7.08
C ASN A 99 8.10 14.99 7.35
N LEU A 100 8.86 14.05 6.80
CA LEU A 100 10.33 14.08 6.87
C LEU A 100 10.89 15.28 6.12
N ARG A 101 10.32 15.63 4.97
CA ARG A 101 10.73 16.84 4.21
C ARG A 101 10.58 18.13 5.01
N LEU A 102 9.50 18.23 5.81
CA LEU A 102 9.27 19.38 6.69
C LEU A 102 10.23 19.41 7.90
N ARG A 103 10.72 18.25 8.34
CA ARG A 103 11.59 18.13 9.53
C ARG A 103 13.07 18.27 9.20
N ASP A 104 13.50 17.63 8.12
CA ASP A 104 14.88 17.62 7.65
C ASP A 104 14.90 17.42 6.13
N LYS A 105 14.79 18.53 5.41
CA LYS A 105 14.76 18.56 3.96
C LYS A 105 16.06 18.03 3.34
N ASP A 106 17.19 18.36 3.94
CA ASP A 106 18.50 18.04 3.38
C ASP A 106 18.79 16.55 3.50
N TRP A 107 18.48 15.97 4.65
CA TRP A 107 18.57 14.53 4.84
C TRP A 107 17.63 13.76 3.88
N LEU A 108 16.37 14.19 3.76
CA LEU A 108 15.42 13.51 2.87
C LEU A 108 15.85 13.61 1.41
N THR A 109 16.36 14.77 0.96
CA THR A 109 16.90 14.94 -0.40
C THR A 109 18.08 13.99 -0.65
N SER A 110 18.92 13.79 0.36
CA SER A 110 20.05 12.84 0.28
C SER A 110 19.54 11.39 0.17
N ALA A 111 18.53 11.03 0.94
CA ALA A 111 17.90 9.71 0.89
C ALA A 111 17.20 9.44 -0.47
N GLU A 112 16.53 10.45 -1.03
CA GLU A 112 15.93 10.38 -2.38
C GLU A 112 17.00 10.18 -3.46
N LYS A 113 18.10 10.92 -3.41
CA LYS A 113 19.22 10.75 -4.35
C LYS A 113 19.86 9.38 -4.23
N TRP A 114 20.09 8.91 -3.00
CA TRP A 114 20.58 7.55 -2.76
C TRP A 114 19.66 6.51 -3.39
N PHE A 115 18.35 6.61 -3.14
CA PHE A 115 17.35 5.69 -3.71
C PHE A 115 17.36 5.72 -5.24
N GLN A 116 17.42 6.90 -5.86
CA GLN A 116 17.44 7.04 -7.31
C GLN A 116 18.69 6.42 -7.94
N THR A 117 19.86 6.64 -7.32
CA THR A 117 21.10 6.01 -7.75
C THR A 117 20.99 4.48 -7.71
N LYS A 118 20.43 3.91 -6.61
CA LYS A 118 20.20 2.47 -6.48
C LYS A 118 19.15 1.94 -7.49
N ALA A 119 18.19 2.75 -7.86
CA ALA A 119 17.17 2.41 -8.85
C ALA A 119 17.63 2.59 -10.30
N GLY A 120 18.85 3.07 -10.53
CA GLY A 120 19.40 3.28 -11.88
C GLY A 120 18.82 4.50 -12.61
N VAL A 121 18.33 5.48 -11.87
CA VAL A 121 17.87 6.77 -12.45
C VAL A 121 19.09 7.57 -12.85
N ALA A 122 19.05 8.20 -14.03
CA ALA A 122 20.14 9.06 -14.50
C ALA A 122 20.36 10.24 -13.54
N PRO A 123 21.62 10.66 -13.32
CA PRO A 123 21.95 11.71 -12.33
C PRO A 123 21.30 13.07 -12.60
N ASP A 124 21.00 13.35 -13.85
CA ASP A 124 20.37 14.59 -14.35
C ASP A 124 18.83 14.50 -14.42
N ALA A 125 18.27 13.34 -14.14
CA ALA A 125 16.82 13.17 -14.14
C ALA A 125 16.17 13.89 -12.94
N THR A 126 14.98 14.44 -13.19
CA THR A 126 14.18 15.07 -12.12
C THR A 126 13.80 14.05 -11.06
N VAL A 127 14.02 14.41 -9.80
CA VAL A 127 13.59 13.61 -8.65
C VAL A 127 12.07 13.41 -8.70
N ARG A 128 11.63 12.17 -8.78
CA ARG A 128 10.22 11.79 -8.77
C ARG A 128 9.93 10.97 -7.53
N ALA A 129 8.65 10.86 -7.19
CA ALA A 129 8.24 9.95 -6.12
C ALA A 129 8.79 8.53 -6.38
N PRO A 130 9.21 7.78 -5.35
CA PRO A 130 9.85 6.46 -5.49
C PRO A 130 9.06 5.46 -6.35
N MET A 131 7.73 5.56 -6.37
CA MET A 131 6.87 4.70 -7.20
C MET A 131 7.12 4.86 -8.71
N PHE A 132 7.64 6.01 -9.14
CA PHE A 132 7.95 6.26 -10.56
C PHE A 132 9.41 5.94 -10.93
N ALA A 133 10.22 5.50 -9.98
CA ALA A 133 11.58 5.05 -10.28
C ALA A 133 11.58 3.69 -10.99
N PRO A 134 12.48 3.44 -11.93
CA PRO A 134 12.60 2.17 -12.61
C PRO A 134 12.87 1.02 -11.63
N TYR A 135 12.52 -0.19 -12.04
CA TYR A 135 12.76 -1.40 -11.29
C TYR A 135 13.21 -2.53 -12.21
N LYS A 136 14.26 -3.22 -11.82
CA LYS A 136 14.73 -4.40 -12.55
C LYS A 136 14.34 -5.66 -11.77
N LEU A 137 13.58 -6.54 -12.41
CA LEU A 137 13.23 -7.86 -11.88
C LEU A 137 13.88 -8.94 -12.76
N ARG A 138 14.99 -9.49 -12.29
CA ARG A 138 15.88 -10.33 -13.11
C ARG A 138 16.27 -9.57 -14.40
N ASP A 139 15.90 -10.07 -15.57
CA ASP A 139 16.19 -9.43 -16.85
C ASP A 139 15.08 -8.49 -17.34
N MET A 140 13.93 -8.48 -16.66
CA MET A 140 12.83 -7.61 -17.00
C MET A 140 13.04 -6.21 -16.42
N GLN A 141 13.11 -5.21 -17.31
CA GLN A 141 13.19 -3.81 -16.93
C GLN A 141 11.79 -3.20 -16.94
N LEU A 142 11.38 -2.66 -15.80
CA LEU A 142 10.15 -1.91 -15.60
C LEU A 142 10.45 -0.42 -15.55
N SER A 143 9.65 0.39 -16.27
CA SER A 143 9.82 1.85 -16.32
C SER A 143 9.48 2.55 -14.99
N ASN A 144 8.70 1.91 -14.14
CA ASN A 144 8.32 2.38 -12.81
C ASN A 144 7.91 1.17 -11.93
N ARG A 145 7.42 1.43 -10.72
CA ARG A 145 7.05 0.40 -9.73
C ARG A 145 5.54 0.21 -9.58
N ILE A 146 4.76 0.72 -10.55
CA ILE A 146 3.31 0.57 -10.55
C ILE A 146 2.97 -0.74 -11.25
N VAL A 147 2.37 -1.64 -10.50
CA VAL A 147 1.93 -2.97 -10.96
C VAL A 147 0.43 -3.08 -10.79
N VAL A 148 -0.27 -3.40 -11.87
CA VAL A 148 -1.70 -3.69 -11.83
C VAL A 148 -1.91 -5.15 -11.48
N SER A 149 -2.51 -5.40 -10.32
CA SER A 149 -2.82 -6.74 -9.83
C SER A 149 -3.87 -7.44 -10.70
N PRO A 150 -3.90 -8.78 -10.72
CA PRO A 150 -4.94 -9.54 -11.39
C PRO A 150 -6.34 -9.18 -10.88
N MET A 151 -7.27 -8.94 -11.79
CA MET A 151 -8.68 -8.62 -11.45
C MET A 151 -9.61 -9.36 -12.41
N ALA A 152 -10.35 -10.34 -11.90
CA ALA A 152 -11.30 -11.13 -12.70
C ALA A 152 -12.38 -10.23 -13.34
N GLN A 153 -12.58 -10.41 -14.63
CA GLN A 153 -13.55 -9.67 -15.44
C GLN A 153 -14.76 -10.52 -15.83
N TYR A 154 -14.56 -11.82 -16.00
CA TYR A 154 -15.59 -12.77 -16.42
C TYR A 154 -16.27 -12.38 -17.73
N LYS A 155 -15.51 -11.89 -18.71
CA LYS A 155 -15.97 -11.39 -20.01
C LYS A 155 -15.37 -12.13 -21.21
N ALA A 156 -14.72 -13.28 -20.97
CA ALA A 156 -14.21 -14.12 -22.04
C ALA A 156 -15.38 -14.84 -22.74
N ASP A 157 -15.21 -15.06 -24.03
CA ASP A 157 -16.11 -15.86 -24.86
C ASP A 157 -15.43 -17.19 -25.16
N ASP A 158 -15.96 -18.27 -24.62
CA ASP A 158 -15.37 -19.63 -24.66
C ASP A 158 -13.86 -19.66 -24.43
N GLY A 159 -13.42 -18.99 -23.38
CA GLY A 159 -12.00 -18.84 -23.01
C GLY A 159 -11.20 -17.78 -23.80
N CYS A 160 -11.73 -17.24 -24.90
CA CYS A 160 -11.08 -16.19 -25.65
C CYS A 160 -11.23 -14.82 -24.96
N PRO A 161 -10.15 -14.09 -24.68
CA PRO A 161 -10.26 -12.71 -24.28
C PRO A 161 -10.86 -11.87 -25.41
N THR A 162 -11.79 -10.98 -25.02
CA THR A 162 -12.55 -10.12 -25.92
C THR A 162 -12.03 -8.69 -25.98
N ASP A 163 -12.70 -7.80 -26.72
CA ASP A 163 -12.39 -6.36 -26.73
C ASP A 163 -12.52 -5.72 -25.34
N TRP A 164 -13.35 -6.28 -24.46
CA TRP A 164 -13.39 -5.87 -23.06
C TRP A 164 -12.01 -5.98 -22.39
N HIS A 165 -11.32 -7.09 -22.61
CA HIS A 165 -9.99 -7.33 -22.04
C HIS A 165 -8.94 -6.42 -22.68
N LEU A 166 -9.03 -6.18 -24.00
CA LEU A 166 -8.15 -5.24 -24.69
C LEU A 166 -8.26 -3.84 -24.09
N ILE A 167 -9.48 -3.36 -23.89
CA ILE A 167 -9.73 -2.05 -23.26
C ILE A 167 -9.24 -2.08 -21.80
N HIS A 168 -9.63 -3.10 -21.03
CA HIS A 168 -9.29 -3.21 -19.61
C HIS A 168 -7.77 -3.17 -19.35
N TYR A 169 -6.98 -3.96 -20.08
CA TYR A 169 -5.52 -3.99 -19.90
C TYR A 169 -4.85 -2.83 -20.64
N GLY A 170 -5.33 -2.49 -21.82
CA GLY A 170 -4.81 -1.40 -22.63
C GLY A 170 -4.90 -0.04 -21.94
N GLU A 171 -6.02 0.30 -21.33
CA GLU A 171 -6.16 1.55 -20.58
C GLU A 171 -5.18 1.67 -19.41
N ARG A 172 -4.94 0.58 -18.69
CA ARG A 172 -4.01 0.55 -17.56
C ARG A 172 -2.56 0.66 -18.02
N ALA A 173 -2.21 -0.02 -19.10
CA ALA A 173 -0.90 0.09 -19.74
C ALA A 173 -0.66 1.51 -20.27
N LYS A 174 -1.60 2.10 -21.01
CA LYS A 174 -1.55 3.49 -21.48
C LYS A 174 -1.56 4.50 -20.33
N GLY A 175 -2.21 4.16 -19.22
CA GLY A 175 -2.21 4.96 -17.99
C GLY A 175 -0.87 5.02 -17.28
N GLY A 176 0.15 4.28 -17.77
CA GLY A 176 1.52 4.35 -17.28
C GLY A 176 1.92 3.29 -16.25
N ALA A 177 1.10 2.25 -16.02
CA ALA A 177 1.54 1.10 -15.23
C ALA A 177 2.70 0.39 -15.96
N ALA A 178 3.77 0.07 -15.23
CA ALA A 178 4.92 -0.62 -15.83
C ALA A 178 4.70 -2.13 -16.05
N LEU A 179 3.80 -2.73 -15.26
CA LEU A 179 3.43 -4.13 -15.38
C LEU A 179 1.93 -4.29 -15.17
N VAL A 180 1.28 -5.02 -16.05
CA VAL A 180 -0.14 -5.37 -15.94
C VAL A 180 -0.27 -6.88 -15.88
N TYR A 181 -0.94 -7.40 -14.84
CA TYR A 181 -1.30 -8.81 -14.78
C TYR A 181 -2.64 -9.05 -15.43
N THR A 182 -2.74 -10.16 -16.17
CA THR A 182 -4.05 -10.67 -16.60
C THR A 182 -4.84 -11.17 -15.40
N GLU A 183 -6.15 -11.24 -15.53
CA GLU A 183 -6.96 -12.06 -14.63
C GLU A 183 -6.53 -13.54 -14.70
N MET A 184 -7.04 -14.36 -13.76
CA MET A 184 -6.75 -15.79 -13.78
C MET A 184 -7.12 -16.41 -15.12
N THR A 185 -6.11 -16.85 -15.84
CA THR A 185 -6.20 -17.47 -17.17
C THR A 185 -6.09 -18.98 -17.00
N CYS A 186 -7.14 -19.68 -17.38
CA CYS A 186 -7.28 -21.10 -17.09
C CYS A 186 -6.44 -21.98 -18.02
N VAL A 187 -5.89 -23.07 -17.48
CA VAL A 187 -5.08 -24.03 -18.23
C VAL A 187 -5.91 -25.17 -18.83
N SER A 188 -7.19 -25.21 -18.52
CA SER A 188 -8.19 -26.14 -19.07
C SER A 188 -9.58 -25.55 -18.96
N ASP A 189 -10.54 -26.07 -19.72
CA ASP A 189 -11.96 -25.70 -19.64
C ASP A 189 -12.55 -26.00 -18.25
N THR A 190 -12.18 -27.14 -17.67
CA THR A 190 -12.60 -27.56 -16.33
C THR A 190 -11.92 -26.75 -15.22
N GLY A 191 -10.92 -25.96 -15.55
CA GLY A 191 -10.21 -25.07 -14.61
C GLY A 191 -10.83 -23.69 -14.46
N ARG A 192 -11.92 -23.38 -15.17
CA ARG A 192 -12.60 -22.08 -15.10
C ARG A 192 -13.38 -21.94 -13.79
N ILE A 193 -13.37 -20.73 -13.22
CA ILE A 193 -14.26 -20.37 -12.10
C ILE A 193 -15.69 -20.21 -12.63
N THR A 194 -15.82 -19.57 -13.80
CA THR A 194 -17.07 -19.40 -14.54
C THR A 194 -16.81 -19.58 -16.05
N PRO A 195 -17.86 -19.80 -16.87
CA PRO A 195 -17.71 -19.84 -18.33
C PRO A 195 -17.07 -18.58 -18.93
N GLY A 196 -17.19 -17.42 -18.25
CA GLY A 196 -16.59 -16.15 -18.65
C GLY A 196 -15.11 -15.99 -18.29
N CYS A 197 -14.45 -16.99 -17.71
CA CYS A 197 -13.01 -16.94 -17.47
C CYS A 197 -12.22 -17.15 -18.76
N PRO A 198 -11.13 -16.36 -19.00
CA PRO A 198 -10.25 -16.59 -20.12
C PRO A 198 -9.43 -17.87 -19.93
N GLY A 199 -9.04 -18.45 -21.02
CA GLY A 199 -8.24 -19.67 -21.10
C GLY A 199 -6.93 -19.47 -21.89
N LEU A 200 -6.04 -20.45 -21.77
CA LEU A 200 -4.85 -20.60 -22.59
C LEU A 200 -4.58 -22.10 -22.82
N TYR A 201 -5.55 -22.79 -23.40
CA TYR A 201 -5.53 -24.24 -23.61
C TYR A 201 -5.98 -24.65 -25.03
N HIS A 202 -6.33 -23.68 -25.88
CA HIS A 202 -6.62 -23.88 -27.31
C HIS A 202 -5.89 -22.86 -28.15
N PRO A 203 -5.58 -23.14 -29.45
CA PRO A 203 -4.90 -22.21 -30.37
C PRO A 203 -5.63 -20.88 -30.56
N GLU A 204 -6.96 -20.88 -30.49
CA GLU A 204 -7.81 -19.70 -30.59
C GLU A 204 -7.54 -18.72 -29.45
N HIS A 205 -7.32 -19.25 -28.25
CA HIS A 205 -6.96 -18.45 -27.07
C HIS A 205 -5.63 -17.75 -27.27
N GLU A 206 -4.60 -18.47 -27.78
CA GLU A 206 -3.30 -17.89 -28.08
C GLU A 206 -3.42 -16.73 -29.06
N THR A 207 -4.21 -16.91 -30.13
CA THR A 207 -4.46 -15.86 -31.14
C THR A 207 -5.10 -14.62 -30.52
N ALA A 208 -6.09 -14.80 -29.66
CA ALA A 208 -6.80 -13.72 -28.98
C ALA A 208 -5.88 -13.00 -27.96
N TRP A 209 -5.10 -13.74 -27.20
CA TRP A 209 -4.08 -13.17 -26.29
C TRP A 209 -2.97 -12.45 -27.03
N LYS A 210 -2.52 -12.98 -28.17
CA LYS A 210 -1.49 -12.35 -28.99
C LYS A 210 -1.89 -10.95 -29.44
N ARG A 211 -3.14 -10.77 -29.91
CA ARG A 211 -3.67 -9.44 -30.26
C ARG A 211 -3.54 -8.44 -29.10
N LEU A 212 -3.83 -8.87 -27.89
CA LEU A 212 -3.80 -8.05 -26.70
C LEU A 212 -2.37 -7.72 -26.27
N THR A 213 -1.49 -8.73 -26.26
CA THR A 213 -0.08 -8.53 -25.89
C THR A 213 0.66 -7.68 -26.91
N ASP A 214 0.38 -7.87 -28.21
CA ASP A 214 0.93 -7.04 -29.29
C ASP A 214 0.54 -5.57 -29.07
N PHE A 215 -0.73 -5.28 -28.78
CA PHE A 215 -1.18 -3.92 -28.50
C PHE A 215 -0.41 -3.31 -27.31
N VAL A 216 -0.33 -4.01 -26.20
CA VAL A 216 0.38 -3.50 -25.01
C VAL A 216 1.85 -3.21 -25.31
N HIS A 217 2.54 -4.12 -26.01
CA HIS A 217 3.97 -3.99 -26.29
C HIS A 217 4.28 -2.95 -27.40
N GLN A 218 3.38 -2.75 -28.35
CA GLN A 218 3.60 -1.81 -29.46
C GLN A 218 3.20 -0.38 -29.09
N GLU A 219 2.15 -0.23 -28.29
CA GLU A 219 1.54 1.08 -28.00
C GLU A 219 1.94 1.64 -26.63
N THR A 220 2.67 0.86 -25.81
CA THR A 220 3.04 1.28 -24.45
C THR A 220 4.40 0.72 -24.03
N ASP A 221 4.99 1.31 -22.97
CA ASP A 221 6.20 0.77 -22.33
C ASP A 221 5.91 -0.33 -21.30
N ALA A 222 4.63 -0.63 -21.07
CA ALA A 222 4.21 -1.62 -20.08
C ALA A 222 4.62 -3.05 -20.47
N LYS A 223 4.85 -3.86 -19.46
CA LYS A 223 4.94 -5.31 -19.58
C LYS A 223 3.60 -5.93 -19.20
N ILE A 224 3.29 -7.08 -19.80
CA ILE A 224 2.10 -7.85 -19.44
C ILE A 224 2.51 -9.24 -18.96
N CYS A 225 1.87 -9.71 -17.88
CA CYS A 225 2.15 -11.00 -17.27
C CYS A 225 0.84 -11.80 -17.16
N CYS A 226 0.88 -13.05 -17.59
CA CYS A 226 -0.28 -13.94 -17.49
C CYS A 226 -0.34 -14.58 -16.09
N GLN A 227 -1.48 -14.45 -15.38
CA GLN A 227 -1.76 -15.22 -14.18
C GLN A 227 -2.38 -16.56 -14.56
N ILE A 228 -1.56 -17.59 -14.63
CA ILE A 228 -2.02 -18.95 -14.94
C ILE A 228 -2.68 -19.57 -13.70
N GLY A 229 -3.83 -20.20 -13.86
CA GLY A 229 -4.53 -20.81 -12.74
C GLY A 229 -5.52 -21.91 -13.13
N HIS A 230 -6.01 -22.59 -12.09
CA HIS A 230 -7.05 -23.63 -12.17
C HIS A 230 -7.92 -23.53 -10.91
N ALA A 231 -9.23 -23.37 -11.07
CA ALA A 231 -10.15 -23.17 -9.96
C ALA A 231 -10.26 -24.41 -9.03
N GLY A 232 -9.93 -25.59 -9.54
CA GLY A 232 -10.04 -26.83 -8.81
C GLY A 232 -11.48 -27.15 -8.46
N ARG A 233 -11.72 -27.68 -7.26
CA ARG A 233 -13.06 -28.05 -6.80
C ARG A 233 -13.96 -26.88 -6.43
N LYS A 234 -13.48 -25.65 -6.57
CA LYS A 234 -14.24 -24.43 -6.24
C LYS A 234 -14.74 -23.69 -7.48
N GLY A 235 -14.41 -24.20 -8.68
CA GLY A 235 -14.88 -23.69 -9.96
C GLY A 235 -16.08 -24.45 -10.48
#